data_61c2a0b90e3cc9ea8cbb55dd9639156e
#
_entry.id   61c2a0b90e3cc9ea8cbb55dd9639156e
#
_cell.length_a   1.000
_cell.length_b   1.000
_cell.length_c   1.000
_cell.angle_alpha   90.00
_cell.angle_beta   90.00
_cell.angle_gamma   90.00
#
_symmetry.space_group_name_H-M   'P 1'
#
loop_
_entity.id
_entity.type
_entity.pdbx_description
1 polymer ?
#
loop_
_entity_poly.entity_id
_entity_poly.type
_entity_poly.pdbx_seq_one_letter_code
_entity_poly.pdbx_strand_id
1 'polypeptide(L)'
;MKPIVKFLSSRMSVKFYKRAMTYALLREQFPEVESLREYREKTEIWKAAIEAAGGREAPITYVEFGVYEGESFRWFLANNTNPASRFIGLDSFHGLPEAFGKVPAGYFDLGGKVPTIDDPRATLIKGWFKETWEELYIHIADRENLLV
;
A
#
# COMPACT_ATOMS: atom_id res chain seq x y z
N MET A 1 7.95 2.63 -42.07
CA MET A 1 7.91 1.68 -40.95
C MET A 1 7.90 0.26 -41.51
N LYS A 2 8.84 -0.58 -41.11
CA LYS A 2 8.99 -1.94 -41.62
C LYS A 2 7.73 -2.78 -41.31
N PRO A 3 7.29 -3.68 -42.20
CA PRO A 3 6.05 -4.47 -42.04
C PRO A 3 5.99 -5.30 -40.74
N ILE A 4 7.13 -5.68 -40.17
CA ILE A 4 7.24 -6.42 -38.92
C ILE A 4 6.73 -5.59 -37.71
N VAL A 5 7.03 -4.28 -37.66
CA VAL A 5 6.58 -3.41 -36.58
C VAL A 5 5.07 -3.20 -36.60
N LYS A 6 4.48 -3.15 -37.82
CA LYS A 6 3.04 -3.04 -38.03
C LYS A 6 2.29 -4.32 -37.65
N PHE A 7 2.90 -5.50 -37.86
CA PHE A 7 2.34 -6.78 -37.48
C PHE A 7 2.33 -7.01 -35.96
N LEU A 8 3.40 -6.63 -35.27
CA LEU A 8 3.48 -6.73 -33.81
C LEU A 8 2.51 -5.75 -33.11
N SER A 9 2.36 -4.53 -33.62
CA SER A 9 1.46 -3.53 -33.04
C SER A 9 -0.02 -3.88 -33.17
N SER A 10 -0.41 -4.66 -34.20
CA SER A 10 -1.80 -5.06 -34.44
C SER A 10 -2.32 -6.17 -33.52
N ARG A 11 -1.41 -6.92 -32.84
CA ARG A 11 -1.77 -8.01 -31.93
C ARG A 11 -1.57 -7.68 -30.44
N MET A 12 -0.88 -6.59 -30.12
CA MET A 12 -0.71 -6.16 -28.74
C MET A 12 -1.92 -5.36 -28.27
N SER A 13 -2.47 -5.73 -27.12
CA SER A 13 -3.58 -4.99 -26.54
C SER A 13 -3.14 -3.56 -26.20
N VAL A 14 -4.04 -2.58 -26.35
CA VAL A 14 -3.80 -1.18 -25.98
C VAL A 14 -3.30 -1.06 -24.53
N LYS A 15 -3.77 -1.96 -23.67
CA LYS A 15 -3.35 -2.03 -22.24
C LYS A 15 -1.87 -2.39 -22.12
N PHE A 16 -1.39 -3.36 -22.90
CA PHE A 16 0.03 -3.74 -22.93
C PHE A 16 0.90 -2.61 -23.46
N TYR A 17 0.47 -1.94 -24.54
CA TYR A 17 1.20 -0.85 -25.14
C TYR A 17 1.33 0.36 -24.19
N LYS A 18 0.24 0.74 -23.52
CA LYS A 18 0.27 1.79 -22.49
C LYS A 18 1.24 1.44 -21.36
N ARG A 19 1.19 0.21 -20.87
CA ARG A 19 2.06 -0.26 -19.77
C ARG A 19 3.54 -0.23 -20.17
N ALA A 20 3.88 -0.73 -21.38
CA ALA A 20 5.24 -0.70 -21.89
C ALA A 20 5.76 0.74 -22.08
N MET A 21 4.90 1.65 -22.55
CA MET A 21 5.26 3.05 -22.75
C MET A 21 5.46 3.78 -21.42
N THR A 22 4.58 3.56 -20.45
CA THR A 22 4.74 4.10 -19.08
C THR A 22 6.05 3.61 -18.45
N TYR A 23 6.36 2.32 -18.60
CA TYR A 23 7.61 1.75 -18.08
C TYR A 23 8.85 2.35 -18.74
N ALA A 24 8.81 2.55 -20.07
CA ALA A 24 9.92 3.19 -20.81
C ALA A 24 10.16 4.64 -20.35
N LEU A 25 9.08 5.41 -20.14
CA LEU A 25 9.18 6.79 -19.63
C LEU A 25 9.72 6.83 -18.18
N LEU A 26 9.28 5.90 -17.33
CA LEU A 26 9.78 5.79 -15.97
C LEU A 26 11.29 5.46 -15.95
N ARG A 27 11.75 4.56 -16.80
CA ARG A 27 13.18 4.22 -16.91
C ARG A 27 14.04 5.38 -17.39
N GLU A 28 13.52 6.19 -18.31
CA GLU A 28 14.21 7.39 -18.77
C GLU A 28 14.35 8.44 -17.66
N GLN A 29 13.31 8.62 -16.86
CA GLN A 29 13.26 9.61 -15.78
C GLN A 29 13.95 9.11 -14.49
N PHE A 30 13.92 7.81 -14.23
CA PHE A 30 14.45 7.13 -13.04
C PHE A 30 15.26 5.89 -13.44
N PRO A 31 16.56 6.04 -13.79
CA PRO A 31 17.40 4.92 -14.24
C PRO A 31 17.46 3.75 -13.25
N GLU A 32 17.32 4.02 -11.95
CA GLU A 32 17.29 3.01 -10.88
C GLU A 32 16.11 2.03 -10.98
N VAL A 33 15.08 2.35 -11.76
CA VAL A 33 13.93 1.45 -12.01
C VAL A 33 14.36 0.14 -12.66
N GLU A 34 15.49 0.10 -13.37
CA GLU A 34 16.02 -1.14 -13.94
C GLU A 34 16.42 -2.17 -12.88
N SER A 35 16.82 -1.71 -11.71
CA SER A 35 17.20 -2.56 -10.58
C SER A 35 16.01 -3.00 -9.72
N LEU A 36 14.82 -2.44 -9.95
CA LEU A 36 13.63 -2.78 -9.16
C LEU A 36 13.12 -4.18 -9.48
N ARG A 37 12.84 -4.92 -8.43
CA ARG A 37 12.23 -6.24 -8.54
C ARG A 37 10.75 -6.11 -8.91
N GLU A 38 10.32 -6.81 -9.96
CA GLU A 38 8.90 -6.91 -10.30
C GLU A 38 8.20 -7.95 -9.42
N TYR A 39 7.03 -7.60 -8.91
CA TYR A 39 6.16 -8.51 -8.16
C TYR A 39 4.84 -8.68 -8.92
N ARG A 40 4.31 -9.90 -8.93
CA ARG A 40 3.04 -10.24 -9.59
C ARG A 40 1.86 -10.15 -8.64
N GLU A 41 2.09 -10.54 -7.41
CA GLU A 41 1.07 -10.60 -6.36
C GLU A 41 1.39 -9.58 -5.25
N LYS A 42 0.34 -8.92 -4.72
CA LYS A 42 0.49 -7.96 -3.62
C LYS A 42 1.19 -8.53 -2.40
N THR A 43 0.96 -9.81 -2.11
CA THR A 43 1.58 -10.51 -0.97
C THR A 43 3.09 -10.70 -1.13
N GLU A 44 3.61 -10.72 -2.35
CA GLU A 44 5.06 -10.76 -2.60
C GLU A 44 5.71 -9.43 -2.21
N ILE A 45 5.04 -8.30 -2.52
CA ILE A 45 5.48 -6.95 -2.11
C ILE A 45 5.47 -6.85 -0.59
N TRP A 46 4.41 -7.30 0.06
CA TRP A 46 4.30 -7.26 1.53
C TRP A 46 5.38 -8.10 2.21
N LYS A 47 5.69 -9.30 1.69
CA LYS A 47 6.82 -10.11 2.17
C LYS A 47 8.15 -9.39 2.02
N ALA A 48 8.39 -8.78 0.86
CA ALA A 48 9.61 -8.02 0.63
C ALA A 48 9.73 -6.81 1.56
N ALA A 49 8.62 -6.15 1.89
CA ALA A 49 8.59 -5.05 2.86
C ALA A 49 8.97 -5.52 4.28
N ILE A 50 8.43 -6.64 4.74
CA ILE A 50 8.82 -7.26 6.03
C ILE A 50 10.31 -7.61 6.04
N GLU A 51 10.83 -8.22 4.99
CA GLU A 51 12.26 -8.58 4.90
C GLU A 51 13.16 -7.34 4.89
N ALA A 52 12.77 -6.28 4.17
CA ALA A 52 13.50 -5.02 4.15
C ALA A 52 13.51 -4.31 5.52
N ALA A 53 12.45 -4.50 6.31
CA ALA A 53 12.33 -3.98 7.68
C ALA A 53 13.07 -4.84 8.73
N GLY A 54 13.83 -5.86 8.32
CA GLY A 54 14.63 -6.72 9.21
C GLY A 54 14.00 -8.09 9.48
N GLY A 55 12.92 -8.46 8.76
CA GLY A 55 12.27 -9.76 8.86
C GLY A 55 11.17 -9.84 9.90
N ARG A 56 10.59 -11.03 10.04
CA ARG A 56 9.41 -11.29 10.88
C ARG A 56 9.57 -10.97 12.35
N GLU A 57 10.78 -11.08 12.87
CA GLU A 57 11.10 -10.93 14.29
C GLU A 57 11.67 -9.54 14.61
N ALA A 58 11.89 -8.69 13.61
CA ALA A 58 12.35 -7.34 13.83
C ALA A 58 11.23 -6.47 14.43
N PRO A 59 11.53 -5.59 15.41
CA PRO A 59 10.57 -4.62 15.88
C PRO A 59 10.32 -3.58 14.80
N ILE A 60 9.05 -3.41 14.41
CA ILE A 60 8.63 -2.44 13.41
C ILE A 60 7.53 -1.54 13.93
N THR A 61 7.43 -0.34 13.37
CA THR A 61 6.24 0.51 13.46
C THR A 61 5.61 0.57 12.08
N TYR A 62 4.52 -0.15 11.90
CA TYR A 62 3.76 -0.18 10.64
C TYR A 62 2.65 0.85 10.66
N VAL A 63 2.56 1.68 9.63
CA VAL A 63 1.50 2.67 9.44
C VAL A 63 0.78 2.42 8.13
N GLU A 64 -0.55 2.35 8.15
CA GLU A 64 -1.38 2.16 6.96
C GLU A 64 -2.41 3.28 6.81
N PHE A 65 -2.38 3.97 5.68
CA PHE A 65 -3.38 4.96 5.29
C PHE A 65 -4.41 4.32 4.36
N GLY A 66 -5.63 4.15 4.87
CA GLY A 66 -6.70 3.45 4.17
C GLY A 66 -6.71 1.95 4.53
N VAL A 67 -7.39 1.62 5.61
CA VAL A 67 -7.47 0.26 6.17
C VAL A 67 -8.61 -0.54 5.57
N TYR A 68 -9.76 0.11 5.31
CA TYR A 68 -10.99 -0.53 4.86
C TYR A 68 -11.38 -1.71 5.77
N GLU A 69 -11.54 -2.93 5.23
CA GLU A 69 -11.81 -4.16 6.00
C GLU A 69 -10.59 -4.72 6.73
N GLY A 70 -9.39 -4.17 6.47
CA GLY A 70 -8.15 -4.53 7.17
C GLY A 70 -7.45 -5.78 6.61
N GLU A 71 -7.54 -6.07 5.30
CA GLU A 71 -6.88 -7.23 4.71
C GLU A 71 -5.35 -7.15 4.84
N SER A 72 -4.74 -6.07 4.34
CA SER A 72 -3.30 -5.82 4.44
C SER A 72 -2.85 -5.66 5.88
N PHE A 73 -3.59 -4.90 6.67
CA PHE A 73 -3.29 -4.66 8.07
C PHE A 73 -3.18 -5.96 8.89
N ARG A 74 -4.18 -6.86 8.73
CA ARG A 74 -4.15 -8.18 9.38
C ARG A 74 -3.02 -9.07 8.86
N TRP A 75 -2.71 -8.96 7.57
CA TRP A 75 -1.63 -9.71 6.98
C TRP A 75 -0.28 -9.32 7.61
N PHE A 76 0.01 -8.00 7.74
CA PHE A 76 1.23 -7.53 8.39
C PHE A 76 1.29 -7.93 9.86
N LEU A 77 0.20 -7.80 10.62
CA LEU A 77 0.11 -8.29 12.00
C LEU A 77 0.46 -9.78 12.14
N ALA A 78 -0.08 -10.62 11.26
CA ALA A 78 0.16 -12.07 11.29
C ALA A 78 1.58 -12.45 10.84
N ASN A 79 2.23 -11.62 10.01
CA ASN A 79 3.55 -11.92 9.46
C ASN A 79 4.72 -11.23 10.18
N ASN A 80 4.45 -10.34 11.14
CA ASN A 80 5.46 -9.88 12.08
C ASN A 80 5.10 -10.36 13.48
N THR A 81 6.03 -11.08 14.12
CA THR A 81 5.80 -11.77 15.41
C THR A 81 6.40 -11.04 16.60
N ASN A 82 7.10 -9.92 16.37
CA ASN A 82 7.75 -9.19 17.46
C ASN A 82 6.72 -8.49 18.36
N PRO A 83 6.71 -8.75 19.68
CA PRO A 83 5.75 -8.14 20.61
C PRO A 83 5.97 -6.63 20.83
N ALA A 84 7.16 -6.11 20.52
CA ALA A 84 7.46 -4.69 20.59
C ALA A 84 7.00 -3.89 19.37
N SER A 85 6.59 -4.58 18.30
CA SER A 85 6.05 -3.93 17.11
C SER A 85 4.74 -3.20 17.39
N ARG A 86 4.46 -2.17 16.57
CA ARG A 86 3.22 -1.39 16.62
C ARG A 86 2.63 -1.31 15.21
N PHE A 87 1.31 -1.39 15.14
CA PHE A 87 0.55 -1.32 13.89
C PHE A 87 -0.52 -0.25 14.03
N ILE A 88 -0.41 0.81 13.26
CA ILE A 88 -1.30 1.97 13.31
C ILE A 88 -2.02 2.06 11.96
N GLY A 89 -3.34 1.95 11.95
CA GLY A 89 -4.17 2.08 10.77
C GLY A 89 -5.04 3.34 10.85
N LEU A 90 -5.04 4.14 9.80
CA LEU A 90 -5.86 5.34 9.69
C LEU A 90 -6.89 5.15 8.59
N ASP A 91 -8.15 5.38 8.91
CA ASP A 91 -9.24 5.36 7.92
C ASP A 91 -10.45 6.16 8.44
N SER A 92 -11.19 6.79 7.55
CA SER A 92 -12.48 7.39 7.88
C SER A 92 -13.57 6.34 8.10
N PHE A 93 -13.42 5.17 7.46
CA PHE A 93 -14.42 4.11 7.32
C PHE A 93 -15.73 4.59 6.66
N HIS A 94 -15.67 5.72 5.95
CA HIS A 94 -16.72 6.29 5.13
C HIS A 94 -16.39 6.27 3.63
N GLY A 95 -15.34 5.50 3.27
CA GLY A 95 -14.89 5.36 1.90
C GLY A 95 -14.19 6.60 1.34
N LEU A 96 -14.14 6.71 0.03
CA LEU A 96 -13.46 7.82 -0.64
C LEU A 96 -14.21 9.14 -0.43
N PRO A 97 -13.55 10.24 -0.05
CA PRO A 97 -14.20 11.55 0.11
C PRO A 97 -14.70 12.12 -1.22
N GLU A 98 -14.03 11.77 -2.31
CA GLU A 98 -14.35 12.19 -3.67
C GLU A 98 -14.07 11.06 -4.66
N ALA A 99 -14.54 11.20 -5.90
CA ALA A 99 -14.30 10.21 -6.92
C ALA A 99 -12.81 10.17 -7.32
N PHE A 100 -12.25 8.97 -7.46
CA PHE A 100 -10.88 8.74 -7.91
C PHE A 100 -10.86 7.94 -9.21
N GLY A 101 -10.62 8.61 -10.31
CA GLY A 101 -10.66 8.02 -11.64
C GLY A 101 -12.05 7.47 -11.99
N LYS A 102 -12.19 6.13 -12.06
CA LYS A 102 -13.47 5.44 -12.31
C LYS A 102 -14.18 4.98 -11.04
N VAL A 103 -13.55 5.19 -9.89
CA VAL A 103 -14.08 4.79 -8.59
C VAL A 103 -14.88 5.96 -8.00
N PRO A 104 -16.18 5.78 -7.69
CA PRO A 104 -17.02 6.88 -7.20
C PRO A 104 -16.67 7.26 -5.75
N ALA A 105 -17.06 8.45 -5.33
CA ALA A 105 -17.08 8.83 -3.93
C ALA A 105 -17.90 7.83 -3.10
N GLY A 106 -17.49 7.59 -1.85
CA GLY A 106 -18.10 6.60 -0.97
C GLY A 106 -17.75 5.14 -1.29
N TYR A 107 -16.96 4.86 -2.33
CA TYR A 107 -16.46 3.51 -2.53
C TYR A 107 -15.55 3.12 -1.35
N PHE A 108 -15.62 1.90 -0.87
CA PHE A 108 -15.02 1.41 0.39
C PHE A 108 -15.71 1.89 1.68
N ASP A 109 -16.96 2.40 1.61
CA ASP A 109 -17.71 2.81 2.79
C ASP A 109 -18.14 1.60 3.65
N LEU A 110 -17.81 1.64 4.92
CA LEU A 110 -18.26 0.70 5.95
C LEU A 110 -19.32 1.31 6.89
N GLY A 111 -19.93 2.42 6.48
CA GLY A 111 -20.87 3.19 7.32
C GLY A 111 -20.19 3.76 8.57
N GLY A 112 -18.88 4.06 8.50
CA GLY A 112 -18.10 4.51 9.64
C GLY A 112 -17.80 3.43 10.68
N LYS A 113 -18.05 2.15 10.37
CA LYS A 113 -17.79 1.04 11.30
C LYS A 113 -16.32 0.62 11.24
N VAL A 114 -15.65 0.75 12.38
CA VAL A 114 -14.26 0.32 12.54
C VAL A 114 -14.22 -1.22 12.62
N PRO A 115 -13.39 -1.91 11.81
CA PRO A 115 -13.23 -3.35 11.90
C PRO A 115 -12.60 -3.77 13.22
N THR A 116 -13.07 -4.86 13.80
CA THR A 116 -12.47 -5.42 15.02
C THR A 116 -11.15 -6.11 14.70
N ILE A 117 -10.08 -5.72 15.36
CA ILE A 117 -8.76 -6.34 15.29
C ILE A 117 -8.32 -6.70 16.71
N ASP A 118 -8.24 -7.99 16.99
CA ASP A 118 -7.90 -8.51 18.32
C ASP A 118 -6.39 -8.79 18.40
N ASP A 119 -5.60 -7.72 18.45
CA ASP A 119 -4.16 -7.79 18.66
C ASP A 119 -3.72 -6.54 19.46
N PRO A 120 -3.06 -6.69 20.63
CA PRO A 120 -2.68 -5.57 21.49
C PRO A 120 -1.67 -4.60 20.85
N ARG A 121 -1.04 -5.00 19.76
CA ARG A 121 -0.10 -4.16 19.00
C ARG A 121 -0.81 -3.24 18.01
N ALA A 122 -2.11 -3.46 17.76
CA ALA A 122 -2.90 -2.74 16.76
C ALA A 122 -3.62 -1.54 17.36
N THR A 123 -3.56 -0.42 16.66
CA THR A 123 -4.34 0.80 16.92
C THR A 123 -5.01 1.24 15.63
N LEU A 124 -6.33 1.41 15.64
CA LEU A 124 -7.05 1.99 14.52
C LEU A 124 -7.53 3.39 14.89
N ILE A 125 -7.09 4.38 14.13
CA ILE A 125 -7.44 5.79 14.27
C ILE A 125 -8.53 6.11 13.24
N LYS A 126 -9.75 6.39 13.73
CA LYS A 126 -10.87 6.73 12.86
C LYS A 126 -10.91 8.22 12.57
N GLY A 127 -10.89 8.60 11.30
CA GLY A 127 -11.05 9.98 10.84
C GLY A 127 -10.43 10.21 9.47
N TRP A 128 -10.61 11.40 8.94
CA TRP A 128 -9.92 11.83 7.73
C TRP A 128 -8.45 12.11 8.04
N PHE A 129 -7.54 11.74 7.16
CA PHE A 129 -6.08 11.83 7.40
C PHE A 129 -5.61 13.19 7.89
N LYS A 130 -6.18 14.29 7.34
CA LYS A 130 -5.85 15.66 7.79
C LYS A 130 -6.27 15.97 9.22
N GLU A 131 -7.23 15.23 9.77
CA GLU A 131 -7.80 15.42 11.12
C GLU A 131 -7.12 14.52 12.14
N THR A 132 -6.50 13.42 11.69
CA THR A 132 -5.89 12.38 12.53
C THR A 132 -4.36 12.50 12.63
N TRP A 133 -3.77 13.48 11.97
CA TRP A 133 -2.32 13.65 11.93
C TRP A 133 -1.66 13.82 13.29
N GLU A 134 -2.26 14.63 14.16
CA GLU A 134 -1.71 14.86 15.51
C GLU A 134 -1.75 13.58 16.36
N GLU A 135 -2.82 12.81 16.25
CA GLU A 135 -2.95 11.52 16.93
C GLU A 135 -1.94 10.50 16.39
N LEU A 136 -1.77 10.40 15.07
CA LEU A 136 -0.74 9.57 14.48
C LEU A 136 0.65 9.96 15.00
N TYR A 137 0.97 11.26 15.05
CA TYR A 137 2.26 11.75 15.46
C TYR A 137 2.66 11.28 16.88
N ILE A 138 1.70 11.22 17.80
CA ILE A 138 1.92 10.70 19.16
C ILE A 138 2.43 9.24 19.13
N HIS A 139 1.98 8.45 18.16
CA HIS A 139 2.35 7.05 18.04
C HIS A 139 3.71 6.80 17.35
N ILE A 140 4.20 7.75 16.54
CA ILE A 140 5.39 7.56 15.70
C ILE A 140 6.57 8.46 16.03
N ALA A 141 6.41 9.52 16.83
CA ALA A 141 7.43 10.57 17.05
C ALA A 141 8.79 10.05 17.53
N ASP A 142 8.80 8.99 18.36
CA ASP A 142 10.00 8.40 18.95
C ASP A 142 10.32 7.01 18.37
N ARG A 143 9.88 6.73 17.13
CA ARG A 143 10.00 5.40 16.54
C ARG A 143 11.07 5.34 15.46
N GLU A 144 11.91 4.32 15.58
CA GLU A 144 12.81 3.85 14.53
C GLU A 144 12.11 2.72 13.75
N ASN A 145 12.63 2.41 12.55
CA ASN A 145 12.13 1.32 11.70
C ASN A 145 10.64 1.46 11.33
N LEU A 146 10.30 2.62 10.76
CA LEU A 146 8.95 2.94 10.28
C LEU A 146 8.70 2.32 8.91
N LEU A 147 7.61 1.55 8.78
CA LEU A 147 7.10 0.98 7.54
C LEU A 147 5.73 1.61 7.21
N VAL A 148 5.61 2.30 6.06
CA VAL A 148 4.40 3.01 5.62
C VAL A 148 3.91 2.45 4.28
#